data_63c1d04804c4a7074dd46b21ab515508
#
_entry.id   63c1d04804c4a7074dd46b21ab515508
#
_cell.length_a   1.000
_cell.length_b   1.000
_cell.length_c   1.000
_cell.angle_alpha   90.00
_cell.angle_beta   90.00
_cell.angle_gamma   90.00
#
_symmetry.space_group_name_H-M   'P 1'
#
loop_
_entity.id
_entity.type
_entity.pdbx_description
1 polymer ?
#
loop_
_entity_poly.entity_id
_entity_poly.type
_entity_poly.pdbx_seq_one_letter_code
_entity_poly.pdbx_strand_id
1 'polypeptide(L)'
;AAITVKEAAVREEQLATIQDELGSFSTDFSSSGDSRSGNLQNGAAKINGHVLMPGETLSGYECMHPFTKENGYFSAAAYENGRVVDSIGGGVCQISTTLYQAALRAELEIVQRQNHSMIVGYVKPSMDAATAGTVKDLKVTNNYSTPIYVEGYTKGRTLTFTIYGKETRPANRTVEFVSETVSYTHLR
;
A
#
# COMPACT_ATOMS: atom_id res chain seq x y z
N ALA A 1 46.06 -2.10 14.34
CA ALA A 1 44.80 -1.57 13.81
C ALA A 1 43.65 -2.26 14.53
N ALA A 2 42.77 -1.51 15.18
CA ALA A 2 41.56 -2.07 15.80
C ALA A 2 40.56 -2.38 14.69
N ILE A 3 40.07 -3.63 14.65
CA ILE A 3 38.98 -4.02 13.75
C ILE A 3 37.67 -3.62 14.45
N THR A 4 36.96 -2.65 13.87
CA THR A 4 35.64 -2.29 14.34
C THR A 4 34.64 -3.17 13.57
N VAL A 5 34.00 -4.11 14.23
CA VAL A 5 32.89 -4.91 13.68
C VAL A 5 31.64 -4.06 13.82
N LYS A 6 31.06 -3.65 12.69
CA LYS A 6 29.73 -3.02 12.66
C LYS A 6 28.70 -4.15 12.53
N GLU A 7 27.90 -4.36 13.57
CA GLU A 7 26.79 -5.30 13.50
C GLU A 7 25.77 -4.84 12.45
N ALA A 8 25.20 -5.80 11.72
CA ALA A 8 24.09 -5.52 10.81
C ALA A 8 22.89 -5.02 11.60
N ALA A 9 22.17 -4.02 11.07
CA ALA A 9 20.98 -3.46 11.70
C ALA A 9 19.85 -4.50 11.79
N VAL A 10 19.87 -5.50 10.90
CA VAL A 10 18.90 -6.61 10.85
C VAL A 10 19.71 -7.91 10.85
N ARG A 11 19.38 -8.84 11.74
CA ARG A 11 20.02 -10.16 11.84
C ARG A 11 19.23 -11.20 11.08
N GLU A 12 19.91 -12.20 10.53
CA GLU A 12 19.29 -13.34 9.83
C GLU A 12 18.23 -14.03 10.69
N GLU A 13 18.48 -14.20 11.98
CA GLU A 13 17.53 -14.78 12.94
C GLU A 13 16.20 -13.99 13.03
N GLN A 14 16.26 -12.68 12.88
CA GLN A 14 15.07 -11.83 12.88
C GLN A 14 14.28 -12.01 11.57
N LEU A 15 14.95 -12.05 10.44
CA LEU A 15 14.31 -12.29 9.13
C LEU A 15 13.72 -13.69 9.04
N ALA A 16 14.34 -14.68 9.67
CA ALA A 16 13.84 -16.06 9.73
C ALA A 16 12.47 -16.19 10.43
N THR A 17 12.03 -15.17 11.15
CA THR A 17 10.68 -15.14 11.75
C THR A 17 9.57 -14.79 10.76
N ILE A 18 9.90 -14.30 9.56
CA ILE A 18 8.94 -13.95 8.51
C ILE A 18 8.55 -15.23 7.76
N GLN A 19 7.50 -15.91 8.20
CA GLN A 19 7.11 -17.22 7.66
C GLN A 19 5.64 -17.31 7.26
N ASP A 20 4.78 -16.46 7.84
CA ASP A 20 3.34 -16.55 7.68
C ASP A 20 2.81 -15.38 6.85
N GLU A 21 1.75 -15.62 6.08
CA GLU A 21 0.96 -14.56 5.46
C GLU A 21 0.04 -13.96 6.54
N LEU A 22 0.26 -12.70 6.90
CA LEU A 22 -0.54 -11.99 7.89
C LEU A 22 -1.78 -11.33 7.28
N GLY A 23 -1.69 -10.93 6.02
CA GLY A 23 -2.80 -10.32 5.30
C GLY A 23 -2.46 -10.02 3.85
N SER A 24 -3.42 -10.21 2.97
CA SER A 24 -3.28 -9.98 1.54
C SER A 24 -4.52 -9.32 0.97
N PHE A 25 -4.33 -8.53 -0.10
CA PHE A 25 -5.42 -7.95 -0.86
C PHE A 25 -5.02 -7.69 -2.30
N SER A 26 -6.02 -7.80 -3.17
CA SER A 26 -5.84 -7.56 -4.61
C SER A 26 -6.91 -6.63 -5.14
N THR A 27 -6.53 -5.80 -6.13
CA THR A 27 -7.46 -4.97 -6.89
C THR A 27 -7.27 -5.19 -8.39
N ASP A 28 -8.38 -5.20 -9.12
CA ASP A 28 -8.40 -5.29 -10.57
C ASP A 28 -8.13 -3.93 -11.22
N PHE A 29 -7.37 -3.93 -12.31
CA PHE A 29 -7.15 -2.76 -13.18
C PHE A 29 -7.28 -3.10 -14.67
N SER A 30 -8.11 -4.08 -15.01
CA SER A 30 -8.33 -4.56 -16.39
C SER A 30 -8.81 -3.46 -17.34
N SER A 31 -9.55 -2.47 -16.84
CA SER A 31 -10.00 -1.31 -17.59
C SER A 31 -8.94 -0.22 -17.81
N SER A 32 -7.74 -0.37 -17.26
CA SER A 32 -6.67 0.63 -17.37
C SER A 32 -5.93 0.54 -18.69
N GLY A 33 -5.63 1.70 -19.28
CA GLY A 33 -4.68 1.79 -20.40
C GLY A 33 -3.23 1.49 -19.99
N ASP A 34 -2.33 1.42 -20.97
CA ASP A 34 -0.94 0.98 -20.75
C ASP A 34 -0.16 1.92 -19.83
N SER A 35 -0.31 3.24 -19.99
CA SER A 35 0.35 4.23 -19.12
C SER A 35 -0.02 4.04 -17.65
N ARG A 36 -1.32 3.88 -17.35
CA ARG A 36 -1.79 3.65 -15.98
C ARG A 36 -1.32 2.30 -15.44
N SER A 37 -1.34 1.28 -16.29
CA SER A 37 -0.84 -0.07 -15.92
C SER A 37 0.65 -0.04 -15.59
N GLY A 38 1.45 0.68 -16.40
CA GLY A 38 2.87 0.92 -16.13
C GLY A 38 3.11 1.63 -14.79
N ASN A 39 2.29 2.64 -14.45
CA ASN A 39 2.36 3.33 -13.17
C ASN A 39 2.07 2.39 -11.99
N LEU A 40 1.08 1.50 -12.11
CA LEU A 40 0.76 0.52 -11.08
C LEU A 40 1.90 -0.48 -10.87
N GLN A 41 2.49 -0.99 -11.96
CA GLN A 41 3.65 -1.87 -11.90
C GLN A 41 4.86 -1.20 -11.24
N ASN A 42 5.20 0.02 -11.69
CA ASN A 42 6.33 0.77 -11.18
C ASN A 42 6.17 1.10 -9.68
N GLY A 43 5.02 1.62 -9.27
CA GLY A 43 4.80 1.99 -7.87
C GLY A 43 4.70 0.77 -6.94
N ALA A 44 4.12 -0.34 -7.39
CA ALA A 44 4.12 -1.59 -6.64
C ALA A 44 5.55 -2.12 -6.43
N ALA A 45 6.37 -2.11 -7.49
CA ALA A 45 7.78 -2.53 -7.41
C ALA A 45 8.60 -1.67 -6.45
N LYS A 46 8.29 -0.38 -6.30
CA LYS A 46 8.96 0.53 -5.36
C LYS A 46 8.62 0.26 -3.89
N ILE A 47 7.45 -0.26 -3.62
CA ILE A 47 7.02 -0.67 -2.26
C ILE A 47 7.45 -2.11 -1.96
N ASN A 48 7.52 -2.95 -2.98
CA ASN A 48 7.93 -4.34 -2.83
C ASN A 48 9.31 -4.48 -2.20
N GLY A 49 9.46 -5.43 -1.29
CA GLY A 49 10.74 -5.77 -0.67
C GLY A 49 11.05 -5.02 0.62
N HIS A 50 10.17 -4.14 1.09
CA HIS A 50 10.38 -3.46 2.37
C HIS A 50 10.22 -4.42 3.54
N VAL A 51 11.24 -4.44 4.39
CA VAL A 51 11.21 -5.07 5.72
C VAL A 51 11.02 -3.97 6.75
N LEU A 52 10.01 -4.08 7.58
CA LEU A 52 9.76 -3.16 8.68
C LEU A 52 10.07 -3.85 10.02
N MET A 53 11.01 -3.31 10.76
CA MET A 53 11.28 -3.74 12.12
C MET A 53 10.12 -3.31 13.05
N PRO A 54 9.98 -3.91 14.25
CA PRO A 54 8.99 -3.48 15.22
C PRO A 54 9.02 -1.97 15.47
N GLY A 55 7.88 -1.31 15.34
CA GLY A 55 7.72 0.13 15.49
C GLY A 55 8.10 0.98 14.26
N GLU A 56 8.66 0.39 13.21
CA GLU A 56 8.95 1.14 11.98
C GLU A 56 7.70 1.41 11.16
N THR A 57 7.69 2.57 10.51
CA THR A 57 6.57 3.05 9.69
C THR A 57 6.97 3.12 8.22
N LEU A 58 6.15 2.57 7.35
CA LEU A 58 6.24 2.73 5.90
C LEU A 58 5.30 3.85 5.46
N SER A 59 5.80 4.77 4.64
CA SER A 59 5.04 5.78 3.92
C SER A 59 4.90 5.36 2.47
N GLY A 60 3.66 5.21 2.00
CA GLY A 60 3.40 4.87 0.60
C GLY A 60 3.89 5.95 -0.35
N TYR A 61 3.70 7.22 0.02
CA TYR A 61 4.19 8.36 -0.77
C TYR A 61 5.72 8.35 -0.88
N GLU A 62 6.43 8.23 0.26
CA GLU A 62 7.91 8.26 0.27
C GLU A 62 8.51 7.10 -0.54
N CYS A 63 7.90 5.93 -0.53
CA CYS A 63 8.35 4.81 -1.36
C CYS A 63 8.19 5.08 -2.86
N MET A 64 7.11 5.75 -3.26
CA MET A 64 6.74 5.89 -4.67
C MET A 64 7.27 7.16 -5.32
N HIS A 65 7.45 8.28 -4.58
CA HIS A 65 7.85 9.56 -5.15
C HIS A 65 9.33 9.58 -5.60
N PRO A 66 9.76 10.53 -6.44
CA PRO A 66 8.97 11.53 -7.12
C PRO A 66 8.18 10.94 -8.30
N PHE A 67 6.97 11.46 -8.53
CA PHE A 67 6.16 11.08 -9.67
C PHE A 67 6.62 11.84 -10.92
N THR A 68 7.67 11.34 -11.57
CA THR A 68 8.26 11.92 -12.77
C THR A 68 8.51 10.85 -13.83
N LYS A 69 8.70 11.28 -15.08
CA LYS A 69 9.02 10.35 -16.19
C LYS A 69 10.35 9.64 -15.96
N GLU A 70 11.34 10.36 -15.42
CA GLU A 70 12.67 9.83 -15.09
C GLU A 70 12.58 8.73 -14.03
N ASN A 71 11.60 8.81 -13.14
CA ASN A 71 11.32 7.80 -12.11
C ASN A 71 10.35 6.70 -12.57
N GLY A 72 10.08 6.63 -13.89
CA GLY A 72 9.30 5.56 -14.52
C GLY A 72 7.78 5.75 -14.48
N TYR A 73 7.29 6.98 -14.28
CA TYR A 73 5.86 7.26 -14.30
C TYR A 73 5.43 7.93 -15.60
N PHE A 74 4.22 7.61 -16.03
CA PHE A 74 3.57 8.11 -17.24
C PHE A 74 2.37 8.99 -16.88
N SER A 75 1.98 9.85 -17.83
CA SER A 75 0.71 10.58 -17.72
C SER A 75 -0.46 9.62 -17.90
N ALA A 76 -1.39 9.66 -16.96
CA ALA A 76 -2.61 8.87 -16.98
C ALA A 76 -3.70 9.55 -16.15
N ALA A 77 -4.94 9.11 -16.30
CA ALA A 77 -6.08 9.65 -15.59
C ALA A 77 -5.91 9.57 -14.06
N ALA A 78 -6.10 10.70 -13.39
CA ALA A 78 -6.09 10.88 -11.94
C ALA A 78 -7.28 11.73 -11.49
N TYR A 79 -7.66 11.60 -10.22
CA TYR A 79 -8.68 12.46 -9.61
C TYR A 79 -8.02 13.68 -8.98
N GLU A 80 -8.39 14.86 -9.44
CA GLU A 80 -7.91 16.13 -8.89
C GLU A 80 -9.08 17.12 -8.79
N ASN A 81 -9.30 17.67 -7.60
CA ASN A 81 -10.36 18.67 -7.33
C ASN A 81 -11.76 18.27 -7.85
N GLY A 82 -12.13 16.99 -7.67
CA GLY A 82 -13.44 16.48 -8.12
C GLY A 82 -13.57 16.28 -9.63
N ARG A 83 -12.47 16.27 -10.37
CA ARG A 83 -12.43 16.05 -11.82
C ARG A 83 -11.42 14.96 -12.16
N VAL A 84 -11.61 14.38 -13.35
CA VAL A 84 -10.62 13.48 -13.95
C VAL A 84 -9.68 14.33 -14.81
N VAL A 85 -8.39 14.29 -14.51
CA VAL A 85 -7.33 14.99 -15.26
C VAL A 85 -6.21 14.03 -15.58
N ASP A 86 -5.46 14.30 -16.64
CA ASP A 86 -4.23 13.58 -16.93
C ASP A 86 -3.08 14.13 -16.08
N SER A 87 -2.49 13.27 -15.26
CA SER A 87 -1.38 13.62 -14.38
C SER A 87 -0.31 12.52 -14.40
N ILE A 88 0.97 12.92 -14.24
CA ILE A 88 2.06 11.95 -14.11
C ILE A 88 1.87 11.16 -12.81
N GLY A 89 1.90 9.83 -12.91
CA GLY A 89 1.61 8.94 -11.79
C GLY A 89 0.11 8.64 -11.61
N GLY A 90 -0.75 8.94 -12.59
CA GLY A 90 -2.15 8.54 -12.52
C GLY A 90 -2.28 7.04 -12.24
N GLY A 91 -3.04 6.68 -11.19
CA GLY A 91 -3.20 5.30 -10.69
C GLY A 91 -2.56 5.01 -9.34
N VAL A 92 -1.59 5.81 -8.84
CA VAL A 92 -0.86 5.53 -7.59
C VAL A 92 -1.75 5.41 -6.35
N CYS A 93 -2.90 6.07 -6.33
CA CYS A 93 -3.90 5.89 -5.25
C CYS A 93 -4.45 4.45 -5.18
N GLN A 94 -4.51 3.71 -6.29
CA GLN A 94 -4.91 2.31 -6.26
C GLN A 94 -3.84 1.45 -5.57
N ILE A 95 -2.55 1.83 -5.70
CA ILE A 95 -1.44 1.17 -5.00
C ILE A 95 -1.61 1.34 -3.49
N SER A 96 -1.77 2.58 -3.03
CA SER A 96 -1.99 2.88 -1.60
C SER A 96 -3.26 2.20 -1.08
N THR A 97 -4.35 2.18 -1.85
CA THR A 97 -5.58 1.48 -1.46
C THR A 97 -5.37 -0.03 -1.30
N THR A 98 -4.65 -0.66 -2.24
CA THR A 98 -4.42 -2.11 -2.18
C THR A 98 -3.52 -2.47 -1.00
N LEU A 99 -2.46 -1.68 -0.75
CA LEU A 99 -1.61 -1.82 0.42
C LEU A 99 -2.37 -1.58 1.73
N TYR A 100 -3.22 -0.53 1.79
CA TYR A 100 -4.08 -0.25 2.94
C TYR A 100 -4.96 -1.44 3.30
N GLN A 101 -5.59 -2.05 2.31
CA GLN A 101 -6.45 -3.21 2.51
C GLN A 101 -5.67 -4.46 2.96
N ALA A 102 -4.44 -4.66 2.48
CA ALA A 102 -3.56 -5.72 2.97
C ALA A 102 -3.13 -5.45 4.42
N ALA A 103 -2.75 -4.20 4.74
CA ALA A 103 -2.35 -3.77 6.07
C ALA A 103 -3.48 -3.93 7.11
N LEU A 104 -4.73 -3.61 6.74
CA LEU A 104 -5.89 -3.85 7.59
C LEU A 104 -6.07 -5.33 7.91
N ARG A 105 -5.88 -6.24 6.93
CA ARG A 105 -6.00 -7.69 7.12
C ARG A 105 -4.86 -8.26 7.95
N ALA A 106 -3.69 -7.66 7.85
CA ALA A 106 -2.55 -7.94 8.70
C ALA A 106 -2.67 -7.29 10.10
N GLU A 107 -3.74 -6.53 10.35
CA GLU A 107 -3.97 -5.78 11.59
C GLU A 107 -2.80 -4.84 11.97
N LEU A 108 -2.15 -4.24 10.94
CA LEU A 108 -1.12 -3.23 11.17
C LEU A 108 -1.73 -1.91 11.65
N GLU A 109 -0.98 -1.14 12.40
CA GLU A 109 -1.38 0.20 12.81
C GLU A 109 -1.41 1.15 11.61
N ILE A 110 -2.57 1.76 11.36
CA ILE A 110 -2.76 2.77 10.31
C ILE A 110 -2.56 4.15 10.90
N VAL A 111 -1.37 4.70 10.76
CA VAL A 111 -0.98 6.02 11.32
C VAL A 111 -1.56 7.17 10.52
N GLN A 112 -1.62 7.03 9.20
CA GLN A 112 -2.19 8.05 8.32
C GLN A 112 -2.93 7.39 7.16
N ARG A 113 -4.15 7.85 6.91
CA ARG A 113 -4.98 7.48 5.75
C ARG A 113 -6.02 8.55 5.50
N GLN A 114 -6.20 8.93 4.24
CA GLN A 114 -7.31 9.76 3.78
C GLN A 114 -8.07 9.05 2.66
N ASN A 115 -9.37 9.24 2.61
CA ASN A 115 -10.18 8.79 1.50
C ASN A 115 -10.10 9.74 0.29
N HIS A 116 -10.51 9.25 -0.87
CA HIS A 116 -10.73 10.13 -2.03
C HIS A 116 -11.94 11.05 -1.80
N SER A 117 -11.94 12.17 -2.52
CA SER A 117 -13.11 13.07 -2.62
C SER A 117 -14.20 12.51 -3.55
N MET A 118 -13.90 11.47 -4.33
CA MET A 118 -14.80 10.80 -5.28
C MET A 118 -14.78 9.29 -5.05
N ILE A 119 -15.86 8.61 -5.34
CA ILE A 119 -15.94 7.16 -5.24
C ILE A 119 -15.02 6.52 -6.29
N VAL A 120 -14.16 5.61 -5.85
CA VAL A 120 -13.31 4.79 -6.72
C VAL A 120 -13.97 3.44 -7.01
N GLY A 121 -13.74 2.89 -8.20
CA GLY A 121 -14.44 1.67 -8.65
C GLY A 121 -13.76 0.35 -8.28
N TYR A 122 -12.54 0.37 -7.74
CA TYR A 122 -11.74 -0.83 -7.47
C TYR A 122 -11.84 -1.35 -6.03
N VAL A 123 -12.55 -0.64 -5.15
CA VAL A 123 -12.93 -1.08 -3.78
C VAL A 123 -14.31 -0.53 -3.42
N LYS A 124 -14.93 -1.08 -2.38
CA LYS A 124 -16.16 -0.55 -1.80
C LYS A 124 -15.92 0.84 -1.19
N PRO A 125 -16.95 1.71 -1.09
CA PRO A 125 -16.83 3.01 -0.44
C PRO A 125 -16.23 2.91 0.97
N SER A 126 -15.44 3.91 1.34
CA SER A 126 -14.69 4.00 2.61
C SER A 126 -13.56 2.97 2.80
N MET A 127 -13.30 2.12 1.81
CA MET A 127 -12.24 1.12 1.82
C MET A 127 -10.97 1.57 1.08
N ASP A 128 -10.93 2.80 0.62
CA ASP A 128 -9.86 3.39 -0.18
C ASP A 128 -8.83 4.15 0.65
N ALA A 129 -7.65 4.39 0.06
CA ALA A 129 -6.62 5.30 0.57
C ALA A 129 -6.09 6.15 -0.57
N ALA A 130 -6.23 7.47 -0.44
CA ALA A 130 -5.72 8.44 -1.41
C ALA A 130 -4.27 8.82 -1.09
N THR A 131 -3.49 9.08 -2.15
CA THR A 131 -2.13 9.62 -2.05
C THR A 131 -2.03 10.90 -2.89
N ALA A 132 -1.65 12.02 -2.23
CA ALA A 132 -1.40 13.31 -2.87
C ALA A 132 -0.39 14.10 -2.04
N GLY A 133 0.89 13.95 -2.35
CA GLY A 133 1.97 14.53 -1.56
C GLY A 133 2.00 14.00 -0.13
N THR A 134 2.62 14.75 0.77
CA THR A 134 2.72 14.40 2.20
C THR A 134 1.43 14.64 2.97
N VAL A 135 0.50 15.43 2.40
CA VAL A 135 -0.79 15.79 3.05
C VAL A 135 -1.76 14.62 3.00
N LYS A 136 -1.79 13.88 1.88
CA LYS A 136 -2.56 12.64 1.74
C LYS A 136 -1.59 11.50 1.50
N ASP A 137 -1.30 10.76 2.53
CA ASP A 137 -0.41 9.61 2.49
C ASP A 137 -1.07 8.40 3.16
N LEU A 138 -0.60 7.23 2.81
CA LEU A 138 -0.82 6.01 3.56
C LEU A 138 0.44 5.74 4.39
N LYS A 139 0.31 5.79 5.72
CA LYS A 139 1.38 5.38 6.62
C LYS A 139 0.91 4.21 7.48
N VAL A 140 1.69 3.15 7.46
CA VAL A 140 1.44 1.93 8.23
C VAL A 140 2.64 1.62 9.09
N THR A 141 2.40 1.25 10.35
CA THR A 141 3.46 0.91 11.31
C THR A 141 3.38 -0.57 11.63
N ASN A 142 4.55 -1.20 11.71
CA ASN A 142 4.66 -2.56 12.23
C ASN A 142 4.46 -2.56 13.75
N ASN A 143 3.28 -2.95 14.20
CA ASN A 143 2.92 -3.10 15.61
C ASN A 143 3.15 -4.53 16.15
N TYR A 144 3.72 -5.43 15.34
CA TYR A 144 4.18 -6.75 15.81
C TYR A 144 5.53 -6.63 16.54
N SER A 145 5.83 -7.61 17.39
CA SER A 145 7.13 -7.70 18.08
C SER A 145 8.24 -8.29 17.22
N THR A 146 7.95 -8.68 16.00
CA THR A 146 8.86 -9.26 15.00
C THR A 146 8.83 -8.47 13.70
N PRO A 147 9.87 -8.57 12.85
CA PRO A 147 9.85 -7.94 11.54
C PRO A 147 8.70 -8.44 10.66
N ILE A 148 8.24 -7.58 9.77
CA ILE A 148 7.32 -7.91 8.68
C ILE A 148 7.96 -7.59 7.34
N TYR A 149 7.50 -8.27 6.28
CA TYR A 149 7.92 -8.06 4.90
C TYR A 149 6.71 -7.67 4.06
N VAL A 150 6.88 -6.66 3.23
CA VAL A 150 5.85 -6.17 2.32
C VAL A 150 6.16 -6.65 0.90
N GLU A 151 5.34 -7.53 0.37
CA GLU A 151 5.38 -7.95 -1.03
C GLU A 151 4.35 -7.15 -1.83
N GLY A 152 4.75 -6.61 -2.98
CA GLY A 152 3.87 -5.89 -3.89
C GLY A 152 4.17 -6.23 -5.34
N TYR A 153 3.19 -6.70 -6.10
CA TYR A 153 3.37 -7.05 -7.51
C TYR A 153 2.09 -6.92 -8.32
N THR A 154 2.27 -6.96 -9.64
CA THR A 154 1.16 -7.08 -10.59
C THR A 154 1.30 -8.38 -11.37
N LYS A 155 0.18 -9.07 -11.55
CA LYS A 155 0.10 -10.27 -12.40
C LYS A 155 -1.11 -10.15 -13.33
N GLY A 156 -0.86 -10.11 -14.64
CA GLY A 156 -1.90 -9.74 -15.60
C GLY A 156 -2.41 -8.32 -15.33
N ARG A 157 -3.69 -8.19 -15.05
CA ARG A 157 -4.36 -6.91 -14.71
C ARG A 157 -4.81 -6.85 -13.24
N THR A 158 -4.10 -7.55 -12.37
CA THR A 158 -4.36 -7.58 -10.92
C THR A 158 -3.13 -7.04 -10.19
N LEU A 159 -3.34 -6.09 -9.30
CA LEU A 159 -2.36 -5.58 -8.34
C LEU A 159 -2.58 -6.27 -7.00
N THR A 160 -1.54 -6.82 -6.42
CA THR A 160 -1.59 -7.53 -5.12
C THR A 160 -0.55 -6.98 -4.16
N PHE A 161 -0.93 -6.81 -2.91
CA PHE A 161 -0.02 -6.66 -1.78
C PHE A 161 -0.26 -7.77 -0.77
N THR A 162 0.83 -8.30 -0.23
CA THR A 162 0.82 -9.30 0.84
C THR A 162 1.80 -8.87 1.93
N ILE A 163 1.38 -8.98 3.17
CA ILE A 163 2.20 -8.72 4.35
C ILE A 163 2.55 -10.07 4.96
N TYR A 164 3.83 -10.35 5.07
CA TYR A 164 4.36 -11.55 5.73
C TYR A 164 5.01 -11.19 7.06
N GLY A 165 4.95 -12.11 8.01
CA GLY A 165 5.57 -11.94 9.32
C GLY A 165 5.48 -13.22 10.14
N LYS A 166 5.43 -13.07 11.46
CA LYS A 166 5.15 -14.17 12.39
C LYS A 166 3.71 -14.04 12.87
N GLU A 167 2.88 -15.05 12.58
CA GLU A 167 1.51 -15.07 13.07
C GLU A 167 1.48 -15.25 14.59
N THR A 168 0.85 -14.32 15.28
CA THR A 168 0.69 -14.32 16.74
C THR A 168 -0.77 -14.20 17.16
N ARG A 169 -1.68 -14.04 16.21
CA ARG A 169 -3.11 -13.92 16.45
C ARG A 169 -3.71 -15.31 16.75
N PRO A 170 -4.75 -15.42 17.60
CA PRO A 170 -5.42 -16.69 17.84
C PRO A 170 -5.93 -17.32 16.54
N ALA A 171 -5.75 -18.63 16.37
CA ALA A 171 -6.11 -19.37 15.16
C ALA A 171 -7.61 -19.29 14.79
N ASN A 172 -8.47 -18.99 15.76
CA ASN A 172 -9.90 -18.82 15.57
C ASN A 172 -10.33 -17.35 15.39
N ARG A 173 -9.36 -16.43 15.30
CA ARG A 173 -9.67 -15.01 15.06
C ARG A 173 -10.02 -14.81 13.60
N THR A 174 -11.18 -14.20 13.37
CA THR A 174 -11.62 -13.74 12.04
C THR A 174 -11.96 -12.26 12.12
N VAL A 175 -11.55 -11.50 11.09
CA VAL A 175 -11.85 -10.07 10.95
C VAL A 175 -12.48 -9.84 9.60
N GLU A 176 -13.63 -9.19 9.58
CA GLU A 176 -14.32 -8.77 8.36
C GLU A 176 -14.44 -7.25 8.33
N PHE A 177 -14.17 -6.66 7.18
CA PHE A 177 -14.35 -5.23 6.94
C PHE A 177 -15.62 -5.01 6.12
N VAL A 178 -16.62 -4.39 6.72
CA VAL A 178 -17.92 -4.13 6.10
C VAL A 178 -18.03 -2.65 5.76
N SER A 179 -18.52 -2.36 4.55
CA SER A 179 -18.86 -1.01 4.11
C SER A 179 -20.39 -0.88 4.09
N GLU A 180 -20.93 -0.01 4.93
CA GLU A 180 -22.35 0.30 4.98
C GLU A 180 -22.62 1.74 4.50
N THR A 181 -23.59 1.89 3.63
CA THR A 181 -24.02 3.21 3.17
C THR A 181 -25.02 3.80 4.16
N VAL A 182 -24.62 4.89 4.84
CA VAL A 182 -25.47 5.60 5.80
C VAL A 182 -26.34 6.64 5.09
N SER A 183 -25.76 7.36 4.12
CA SER A 183 -26.48 8.36 3.31
C SER A 183 -25.73 8.65 2.01
N TYR A 184 -26.47 9.11 1.00
CA TYR A 184 -25.89 9.71 -0.22
C TYR A 184 -26.21 11.19 -0.23
N THR A 185 -25.18 12.04 -0.42
CA THR A 185 -25.37 13.45 -0.72
C THR A 185 -25.09 13.66 -2.20
N HIS A 186 -26.13 13.99 -2.98
CA HIS A 186 -25.93 14.42 -4.36
C HIS A 186 -25.52 15.89 -4.35
N LEU A 187 -24.25 16.17 -4.66
CA LEU A 187 -23.82 17.50 -5.10
C LEU A 187 -24.31 17.65 -6.54
N ARG A 188 -25.24 18.57 -6.77
CA ARG A 188 -25.68 19.00 -8.08
C ARG A 188 -24.68 19.95 -8.72
#